data_c9a7fdcb97e36797a3ebce3d25344e25
#
_entry.id   c9a7fdcb97e36797a3ebce3d25344e25
#
_cell.length_a   1.000
_cell.length_b   1.000
_cell.length_c   1.000
_cell.angle_alpha   90.00
_cell.angle_beta   90.00
_cell.angle_gamma   90.00
#
_symmetry.space_group_name_H-M   'P 1'
#
loop_
_entity.id
_entity.type
_entity.pdbx_description
1 polymer ?
#
loop_
_entity_poly.entity_id
_entity_poly.type
_entity_poly.pdbx_seq_one_letter_code
_entity_poly.pdbx_strand_id
1 'polypeptide(L)'
;ISRKEMLARIESEVGVKPEPFGHQGSAPAARFRLPTGATWKSQDLSGQVFGIIASTTEPFCGSCDRSRITADGMWFRCLYAELGTNLLQELRSGVSDDELRAKIRGTWQARTDNGAEQRLERKIRKAYEPKIPGVHLEMHTRGG
;
A
#
# COMPACT_ATOMS: atom_id res chain seq x y z
N ILE A 1 1.99 -10.75 12.57
CA ILE A 1 3.46 -10.71 12.71
C ILE A 1 3.94 -9.32 12.34
N SER A 2 4.66 -8.65 13.22
CA SER A 2 5.25 -7.34 12.99
C SER A 2 6.56 -7.44 12.17
N ARG A 3 7.00 -6.31 11.57
CA ARG A 3 8.32 -6.24 10.91
C ARG A 3 9.45 -6.64 11.84
N LYS A 4 9.40 -6.22 13.11
CA LYS A 4 10.38 -6.58 14.13
C LYS A 4 10.47 -8.09 14.34
N GLU A 5 9.34 -8.77 14.45
CA GLU A 5 9.30 -10.23 14.59
C GLU A 5 9.79 -10.95 13.33
N MET A 6 9.43 -10.45 12.13
CA MET A 6 9.95 -11.01 10.88
C MET A 6 11.48 -10.89 10.81
N LEU A 7 12.03 -9.73 11.12
CA LEU A 7 13.48 -9.52 11.13
C LEU A 7 14.19 -10.43 12.15
N ALA A 8 13.64 -10.58 13.36
CA ALA A 8 14.21 -11.46 14.37
C ALA A 8 14.21 -12.94 13.92
N ARG A 9 13.15 -13.40 13.23
CA ARG A 9 13.11 -14.74 12.64
C ARG A 9 14.13 -14.93 11.53
N ILE A 10 14.26 -13.94 10.63
CA ILE A 10 15.27 -13.97 9.58
C ILE A 10 16.67 -14.04 10.18
N GLU A 11 16.98 -13.19 11.17
CA GLU A 11 18.26 -13.20 11.90
C GLU A 11 18.57 -14.58 12.50
N SER A 12 17.57 -15.18 13.13
CA SER A 12 17.70 -16.54 13.71
C SER A 12 18.00 -17.62 12.65
N GLU A 13 17.42 -17.49 11.46
CA GLU A 13 17.59 -18.47 10.37
C GLU A 13 18.91 -18.28 9.60
N VAL A 14 19.34 -17.02 9.37
CA VAL A 14 20.52 -16.74 8.55
C VAL A 14 21.80 -16.49 9.36
N GLY A 15 21.69 -16.45 10.69
CA GLY A 15 22.81 -16.31 11.61
C GLY A 15 23.39 -14.90 11.79
N VAL A 16 22.86 -13.91 11.05
CA VAL A 16 23.32 -12.51 11.10
C VAL A 16 22.13 -11.56 11.05
N LYS A 17 22.29 -10.41 11.69
CA LYS A 17 21.24 -9.38 11.74
C LYS A 17 21.12 -8.64 10.41
N PRO A 18 19.94 -8.62 9.78
CA PRO A 18 19.72 -7.81 8.58
C PRO A 18 19.91 -6.31 8.86
N GLU A 19 20.58 -5.62 7.94
CA GLU A 19 20.85 -4.18 8.03
C GLU A 19 19.88 -3.37 7.19
N PRO A 20 19.40 -2.19 7.64
CA PRO A 20 18.60 -1.31 6.79
C PRO A 20 19.36 -0.95 5.50
N PHE A 21 18.67 -1.03 4.36
CA PHE A 21 19.25 -0.79 3.04
C PHE A 21 18.48 0.27 2.26
N GLY A 22 18.72 1.52 2.59
CA GLY A 22 18.15 2.66 1.87
C GLY A 22 16.62 2.71 1.87
N HIS A 23 16.09 3.86 1.47
CA HIS A 23 14.67 4.06 1.19
C HIS A 23 14.52 4.44 -0.29
N GLN A 24 13.48 3.95 -0.95
CA GLN A 24 13.27 4.18 -2.38
C GLN A 24 11.95 4.94 -2.58
N GLY A 25 12.00 6.26 -2.42
CA GLY A 25 10.84 7.15 -2.63
C GLY A 25 9.62 6.73 -1.79
N SER A 26 8.46 6.62 -2.44
CA SER A 26 7.19 6.19 -1.85
C SER A 26 6.99 4.66 -1.83
N ALA A 27 8.03 3.89 -2.11
CA ALA A 27 7.94 2.43 -2.11
C ALA A 27 7.48 1.90 -0.74
N PRO A 28 6.50 0.98 -0.71
CA PRO A 28 5.89 0.52 0.55
C PRO A 28 6.78 -0.42 1.36
N ALA A 29 7.87 -0.93 0.78
CA ALA A 29 8.76 -1.88 1.41
C ALA A 29 9.91 -1.19 2.13
N ALA A 30 10.07 -1.44 3.43
CA ALA A 30 11.34 -1.21 4.11
C ALA A 30 12.37 -2.23 3.60
N ARG A 31 13.50 -1.76 3.09
CA ARG A 31 14.54 -2.62 2.48
C ARG A 31 15.63 -2.95 3.48
N PHE A 32 16.13 -4.17 3.38
CA PHE A 32 17.20 -4.70 4.22
C PHE A 32 18.20 -5.44 3.36
N ARG A 33 19.47 -5.44 3.80
CA ARG A 33 20.56 -6.22 3.23
C ARG A 33 21.03 -7.26 4.24
N LEU A 34 21.35 -8.44 3.76
CA LEU A 34 22.05 -9.45 4.55
C LEU A 34 23.55 -9.15 4.51
N PRO A 35 24.20 -8.94 5.66
CA PRO A 35 25.64 -8.69 5.72
C PRO A 35 26.46 -9.96 5.39
N THR A 36 27.79 -9.81 5.32
CA THR A 36 28.69 -10.94 5.13
C THR A 36 28.52 -11.97 6.26
N GLY A 37 28.53 -13.24 5.89
CA GLY A 37 28.32 -14.35 6.82
C GLY A 37 26.87 -14.82 6.94
N ALA A 38 25.93 -14.16 6.23
CA ALA A 38 24.55 -14.65 6.14
C ALA A 38 24.52 -15.99 5.37
N THR A 39 24.01 -17.03 6.02
CA THR A 39 23.89 -18.36 5.38
C THR A 39 22.53 -18.96 5.67
N TRP A 40 21.99 -19.73 4.73
CA TRP A 40 20.78 -20.51 4.94
C TRP A 40 20.91 -21.85 4.21
N LYS A 41 20.74 -22.96 4.93
CA LYS A 41 20.91 -24.33 4.39
C LYS A 41 22.22 -24.48 3.59
N SER A 42 23.31 -23.99 4.15
CA SER A 42 24.65 -23.97 3.55
C SER A 42 24.81 -23.08 2.30
N GLN A 43 23.81 -22.30 1.93
CA GLN A 43 23.90 -21.32 0.87
C GLN A 43 24.36 -19.98 1.42
N ASP A 44 25.35 -19.36 0.82
CA ASP A 44 25.76 -17.98 1.13
C ASP A 44 24.72 -16.99 0.57
N LEU A 45 24.17 -16.18 1.46
CA LEU A 45 23.21 -15.11 1.16
C LEU A 45 23.78 -13.71 1.36
N SER A 46 25.10 -13.60 1.56
CA SER A 46 25.78 -12.32 1.77
C SER A 46 25.48 -11.31 0.67
N GLY A 47 25.16 -10.07 1.06
CA GLY A 47 24.84 -8.98 0.13
C GLY A 47 23.44 -9.01 -0.48
N GLN A 48 22.66 -10.07 -0.27
CA GLN A 48 21.29 -10.11 -0.80
C GLN A 48 20.40 -9.06 -0.13
N VAL A 49 19.49 -8.48 -0.94
CA VAL A 49 18.57 -7.44 -0.51
C VAL A 49 17.13 -7.96 -0.58
N PHE A 50 16.36 -7.70 0.47
CA PHE A 50 14.95 -8.01 0.53
C PHE A 50 14.14 -6.84 1.07
N GLY A 51 12.81 -6.89 0.92
CA GLY A 51 11.91 -5.87 1.42
C GLY A 51 10.78 -6.46 2.27
N ILE A 52 10.37 -5.72 3.30
CA ILE A 52 9.22 -6.07 4.14
C ILE A 52 8.17 -4.97 4.01
N ILE A 53 6.95 -5.34 3.60
CA ILE A 53 5.79 -4.46 3.59
C ILE A 53 4.98 -4.75 4.85
N ALA A 54 4.95 -3.81 5.79
CA ALA A 54 4.30 -3.96 7.09
C ALA A 54 3.07 -3.03 7.24
N SER A 55 2.30 -2.83 6.17
CA SER A 55 1.20 -1.85 6.11
C SER A 55 0.11 -2.03 7.17
N THR A 56 0.02 -3.21 7.78
CA THR A 56 -0.95 -3.51 8.84
C THR A 56 -0.47 -3.11 10.23
N THR A 57 0.84 -3.12 10.48
CA THR A 57 1.45 -2.81 11.77
C THR A 57 2.23 -1.50 11.77
N GLU A 58 2.70 -1.09 10.59
CA GLU A 58 3.45 0.14 10.36
C GLU A 58 2.94 0.78 9.06
N PRO A 59 1.79 1.46 9.08
CA PRO A 59 1.23 2.10 7.90
C PRO A 59 2.14 3.24 7.41
N PHE A 60 2.10 3.50 6.10
CA PHE A 60 2.92 4.52 5.42
C PHE A 60 2.04 5.49 4.63
N CYS A 61 0.90 5.89 5.20
CA CYS A 61 -0.09 6.74 4.54
C CYS A 61 0.46 8.10 4.12
N GLY A 62 1.34 8.71 4.92
CA GLY A 62 1.91 10.03 4.66
C GLY A 62 2.77 10.13 3.40
N SER A 63 3.37 9.03 2.94
CA SER A 63 4.17 8.96 1.71
C SER A 63 3.52 8.16 0.59
N CYS A 64 2.26 7.77 0.75
CA CYS A 64 1.57 6.91 -0.22
C CYS A 64 1.12 7.71 -1.44
N ASP A 65 1.64 7.38 -2.62
CA ASP A 65 1.32 7.97 -3.92
C ASP A 65 0.45 7.06 -4.82
N ARG A 66 -0.15 6.03 -4.25
CA ARG A 66 -0.91 5.02 -4.98
C ARG A 66 -2.38 5.37 -5.08
N SER A 67 -2.96 5.07 -6.22
CA SER A 67 -4.40 5.11 -6.47
C SER A 67 -4.82 3.92 -7.33
N ARG A 68 -6.10 3.70 -7.48
CA ARG A 68 -6.66 2.62 -8.30
C ARG A 68 -7.85 3.12 -9.09
N ILE A 69 -7.98 2.61 -10.32
CA ILE A 69 -9.14 2.82 -11.17
C ILE A 69 -9.77 1.45 -11.44
N THR A 70 -11.07 1.35 -11.21
CA THR A 70 -11.84 0.15 -11.53
C THR A 70 -12.23 0.12 -13.02
N ALA A 71 -12.63 -1.04 -13.52
CA ALA A 71 -13.03 -1.20 -14.92
C ALA A 71 -14.23 -0.33 -15.31
N ASP A 72 -15.10 0.02 -14.36
CA ASP A 72 -16.23 0.94 -14.52
C ASP A 72 -15.86 2.43 -14.34
N GLY A 73 -14.55 2.73 -14.24
CA GLY A 73 -14.02 4.08 -14.21
C GLY A 73 -14.12 4.82 -12.88
N MET A 74 -14.33 4.11 -11.78
CA MET A 74 -14.26 4.68 -10.45
C MET A 74 -12.80 4.81 -9.98
N TRP A 75 -12.38 6.02 -9.63
CA TRP A 75 -11.03 6.30 -9.13
C TRP A 75 -10.99 6.40 -7.63
N PHE A 76 -10.23 5.50 -6.98
CA PHE A 76 -10.01 5.44 -5.54
C PHE A 76 -8.57 5.87 -5.21
N ARG A 77 -8.41 6.90 -4.39
CA ARG A 77 -7.10 7.45 -3.97
C ARG A 77 -6.45 6.70 -2.82
N CYS A 78 -7.21 5.85 -2.15
CA CYS A 78 -6.73 4.99 -1.06
C CYS A 78 -7.30 3.59 -1.23
N LEU A 79 -6.53 2.56 -0.89
CA LEU A 79 -6.98 1.17 -0.90
C LEU A 79 -8.21 0.95 0.00
N TYR A 80 -8.30 1.70 1.08
CA TYR A 80 -9.37 1.61 2.07
C TYR A 80 -10.47 2.67 1.89
N ALA A 81 -10.41 3.45 0.79
CA ALA A 81 -11.45 4.44 0.51
C ALA A 81 -12.80 3.75 0.28
N GLU A 82 -13.85 4.24 0.91
CA GLU A 82 -15.22 3.76 0.72
C GLU A 82 -15.86 4.39 -0.53
N LEU A 83 -15.47 5.63 -0.85
CA LEU A 83 -15.98 6.40 -1.97
C LEU A 83 -14.88 6.68 -3.00
N GLY A 84 -15.24 6.56 -4.27
CA GLY A 84 -14.39 6.91 -5.42
C GLY A 84 -14.93 8.11 -6.20
N THR A 85 -14.13 8.63 -7.11
CA THR A 85 -14.52 9.65 -8.09
C THR A 85 -14.84 8.94 -9.41
N ASN A 86 -16.01 9.19 -9.98
CA ASN A 86 -16.41 8.58 -11.26
C ASN A 86 -15.77 9.35 -12.43
N LEU A 87 -14.61 8.93 -12.88
CA LEU A 87 -13.92 9.53 -14.02
C LEU A 87 -14.57 9.17 -15.36
N LEU A 88 -15.21 8.00 -15.46
CA LEU A 88 -15.90 7.61 -16.68
C LEU A 88 -17.09 8.52 -16.99
N GLN A 89 -17.84 8.91 -15.95
CA GLN A 89 -18.94 9.86 -16.10
C GLN A 89 -18.45 11.22 -16.64
N GLU A 90 -17.35 11.72 -16.09
CA GLU A 90 -16.73 12.97 -16.55
C GLU A 90 -16.33 12.88 -18.03
N LEU A 91 -15.61 11.82 -18.41
CA LEU A 91 -15.23 11.58 -19.81
C LEU A 91 -16.42 11.52 -20.76
N ARG A 92 -17.51 10.88 -20.35
CA ARG A 92 -18.73 10.73 -21.17
C ARG A 92 -19.58 11.99 -21.22
N SER A 93 -19.43 12.92 -20.27
CA SER A 93 -20.12 14.21 -20.28
C SER A 93 -19.50 15.21 -21.26
N GLY A 94 -18.38 14.86 -21.91
CA GLY A 94 -17.72 15.69 -22.91
C GLY A 94 -16.86 16.80 -22.33
N VAL A 95 -16.41 16.70 -21.07
CA VAL A 95 -15.43 17.63 -20.51
C VAL A 95 -14.13 17.55 -21.32
N SER A 96 -13.45 18.68 -21.46
CA SER A 96 -12.15 18.73 -22.13
C SER A 96 -11.07 18.00 -21.32
N ASP A 97 -10.00 17.60 -22.00
CA ASP A 97 -8.83 16.98 -21.35
C ASP A 97 -8.24 17.89 -20.26
N ASP A 98 -8.24 19.20 -20.46
CA ASP A 98 -7.68 20.15 -19.49
C ASP A 98 -8.55 20.26 -18.23
N GLU A 99 -9.87 20.26 -18.38
CA GLU A 99 -10.81 20.22 -17.25
C GLU A 99 -10.67 18.92 -16.48
N LEU A 100 -10.56 17.76 -17.17
CA LEU A 100 -10.36 16.48 -16.54
C LEU A 100 -9.02 16.43 -15.78
N ARG A 101 -7.93 16.94 -16.39
CA ARG A 101 -6.62 17.04 -15.71
C ARG A 101 -6.69 17.94 -14.48
N ALA A 102 -7.35 19.10 -14.58
CA ALA A 102 -7.53 20.01 -13.45
C ALA A 102 -8.30 19.32 -12.31
N LYS A 103 -9.35 18.59 -12.63
CA LYS A 103 -10.15 17.84 -11.65
C LYS A 103 -9.34 16.74 -10.96
N ILE A 104 -8.60 15.93 -11.73
CA ILE A 104 -7.73 14.88 -11.19
C ILE A 104 -6.67 15.50 -10.26
N ARG A 105 -5.99 16.57 -10.72
CA ARG A 105 -4.97 17.27 -9.94
C ARG A 105 -5.55 17.85 -8.65
N GLY A 106 -6.65 18.57 -8.72
CA GLY A 106 -7.30 19.18 -7.56
C GLY A 106 -7.77 18.12 -6.55
N THR A 107 -8.38 17.04 -7.04
CA THR A 107 -8.80 15.92 -6.21
C THR A 107 -7.61 15.21 -5.52
N TRP A 108 -6.49 15.07 -6.23
CA TRP A 108 -5.27 14.49 -5.67
C TRP A 108 -4.61 15.39 -4.63
N GLN A 109 -4.51 16.68 -4.91
CA GLN A 109 -3.91 17.67 -4.00
C GLN A 109 -4.71 17.85 -2.71
N ALA A 110 -6.04 17.73 -2.79
CA ALA A 110 -6.93 17.78 -1.63
C ALA A 110 -6.98 16.46 -0.83
N ARG A 111 -6.08 15.51 -1.13
CA ARG A 111 -6.07 14.19 -0.51
C ARG A 111 -5.67 14.25 0.96
N THR A 112 -6.52 13.67 1.81
CA THR A 112 -6.30 13.48 3.26
C THR A 112 -6.48 12.01 3.68
N ASP A 113 -6.44 11.09 2.70
CA ASP A 113 -6.70 9.67 2.95
C ASP A 113 -5.56 9.03 3.76
N ASN A 114 -5.90 8.49 4.93
CA ASN A 114 -5.01 7.74 5.81
C ASN A 114 -5.63 6.42 6.27
N GLY A 115 -6.31 5.73 5.37
CA GLY A 115 -7.14 4.57 5.69
C GLY A 115 -6.42 3.42 6.36
N ALA A 116 -5.11 3.21 6.14
CA ALA A 116 -4.34 2.19 6.83
C ALA A 116 -4.07 2.57 8.29
N GLU A 117 -3.79 3.83 8.58
CA GLU A 117 -3.62 4.37 9.94
C GLU A 117 -4.93 4.28 10.71
N GLN A 118 -6.03 4.73 10.11
CA GLN A 118 -7.37 4.63 10.71
C GLN A 118 -7.75 3.18 11.03
N ARG A 119 -7.36 2.21 10.18
CA ARG A 119 -7.59 0.78 10.47
C ARG A 119 -6.74 0.27 11.61
N LEU A 120 -5.53 0.78 11.79
CA LEU A 120 -4.67 0.43 12.92
C LEU A 120 -5.25 0.95 14.26
N GLU A 121 -5.79 2.16 14.26
CA GLU A 121 -6.43 2.78 15.42
C GLU A 121 -7.72 2.06 15.83
N ARG A 122 -8.45 1.50 14.86
CA ARG A 122 -9.65 0.70 15.13
C ARG A 122 -9.24 -0.63 15.75
N LYS A 123 -9.26 -0.74 17.08
CA LYS A 123 -8.92 -1.96 17.86
C LYS A 123 -9.78 -3.18 17.51
N ILE A 124 -10.93 -3.00 16.88
CA ILE A 124 -11.85 -4.06 16.49
C ILE A 124 -11.85 -4.13 14.96
N ARG A 125 -11.23 -5.15 14.40
CA ARG A 125 -11.43 -5.53 12.99
C ARG A 125 -12.83 -6.13 12.86
N LYS A 126 -13.84 -5.32 12.63
CA LYS A 126 -15.13 -5.83 12.17
C LYS A 126 -14.91 -6.47 10.79
N ALA A 127 -15.52 -7.63 10.57
CA ALA A 127 -15.66 -8.16 9.23
C ALA A 127 -16.28 -7.06 8.34
N TYR A 128 -15.81 -6.97 7.10
CA TYR A 128 -16.34 -5.99 6.16
C TYR A 128 -17.84 -6.25 5.96
N GLU A 129 -18.68 -5.31 6.37
CA GLU A 129 -20.09 -5.27 6.03
C GLU A 129 -20.27 -4.22 4.93
N PRO A 130 -20.72 -4.59 3.71
CA PRO A 130 -20.99 -3.61 2.68
C PRO A 130 -22.07 -2.65 3.14
N LYS A 131 -21.77 -1.36 3.24
CA LYS A 131 -22.73 -0.32 3.63
C LYS A 131 -23.81 -0.09 2.58
N ILE A 132 -23.58 -0.56 1.36
CA ILE A 132 -24.51 -0.48 0.23
C ILE A 132 -24.69 -1.90 -0.29
N PRO A 133 -25.92 -2.46 -0.27
CA PRO A 133 -26.18 -3.78 -0.84
C PRO A 133 -25.76 -3.83 -2.32
N GLY A 134 -24.97 -4.82 -2.70
CA GLY A 134 -24.51 -5.03 -4.08
C GLY A 134 -23.21 -4.34 -4.47
N VAL A 135 -22.63 -3.49 -3.62
CA VAL A 135 -21.30 -2.91 -3.87
C VAL A 135 -20.24 -3.71 -3.13
N HIS A 136 -19.60 -4.61 -3.81
CA HIS A 136 -18.44 -5.33 -3.32
C HIS A 136 -17.22 -4.41 -3.38
N LEU A 137 -16.75 -3.94 -2.22
CA LEU A 137 -15.59 -3.05 -2.11
C LEU A 137 -14.30 -3.79 -1.78
N GLU A 138 -14.16 -5.04 -2.20
CA GLU A 138 -12.95 -5.82 -2.01
C GLU A 138 -11.80 -5.37 -2.93
N MET A 139 -10.56 -5.69 -2.56
CA MET A 139 -9.37 -5.24 -3.30
C MET A 139 -9.41 -5.61 -4.78
N HIS A 140 -9.85 -6.82 -5.11
CA HIS A 140 -9.92 -7.31 -6.48
C HIS A 140 -10.97 -6.58 -7.33
N THR A 141 -12.02 -6.02 -6.73
CA THR A 141 -13.02 -5.22 -7.43
C THR A 141 -12.56 -3.78 -7.70
N ARG A 142 -11.46 -3.36 -7.05
CA ARG A 142 -10.87 -2.01 -7.17
C ARG A 142 -9.59 -1.99 -7.99
N GLY A 143 -9.35 -2.97 -8.85
CA GLY A 143 -8.17 -3.04 -9.71
C GLY A 143 -6.88 -3.39 -8.95
N GLY A 144 -6.97 -4.22 -7.93
CA GLY A 144 -5.83 -4.75 -7.14
C GLY A 144 -5.49 -6.17 -7.50
#